data_f79fbcd396e141bd2129da37b0b9eeb9
#
_entry.id   f79fbcd396e141bd2129da37b0b9eeb9
#
_cell.length_a   1.000
_cell.length_b   1.000
_cell.length_c   1.000
_cell.angle_alpha   90.00
_cell.angle_beta   90.00
_cell.angle_gamma   90.00
#
_symmetry.space_group_name_H-M   'P 1'
#
loop_
_entity.id
_entity.type
_entity.pdbx_description
1 polymer ?
#
loop_
_entity_poly.entity_id
_entity_poly.type
_entity_poly.pdbx_seq_one_letter_code
_entity_poly.pdbx_strand_id
1 'polypeptide(L)'
;MLEVIRGGNPDRFVKQYEGLTFVLNTPYQTQYPMMPEGPGAPTVKCGWGYYNSWPAGTPGAFPLHDPEHLVCPDVAEWKKYVKAPDINYTSEDWKECQETVAGIDRNETMVTAMVAPGVFEMCHYLCEIQNTMINFYEEPEAMHELIEYITEWELKWAEQICTYMKPDVIFHHDDWGTQKSTFISVDMF
;
A
#
# COMPACT_ATOMS: atom_id res chain seq x y z
N MET A 1 11.65 21.35 -5.99
CA MET A 1 11.46 20.37 -4.89
C MET A 1 12.62 20.42 -3.89
N LEU A 2 13.86 20.21 -4.27
CA LEU A 2 15.01 20.23 -3.33
C LEU A 2 15.15 21.54 -2.56
N GLU A 3 14.88 22.68 -3.19
CA GLU A 3 14.88 24.00 -2.52
C GLU A 3 13.82 24.08 -1.41
N VAL A 4 12.61 23.50 -1.65
CA VAL A 4 11.55 23.45 -0.63
C VAL A 4 11.99 22.57 0.54
N ILE A 5 12.52 21.37 0.26
CA ILE A 5 12.97 20.42 1.29
C ILE A 5 14.09 21.01 2.16
N ARG A 6 14.98 21.80 1.57
CA ARG A 6 16.11 22.45 2.25
C ARG A 6 15.74 23.78 2.94
N GLY A 7 14.48 24.19 2.89
CA GLY A 7 14.00 25.46 3.42
C GLY A 7 14.51 26.69 2.63
N GLY A 8 14.86 26.49 1.37
CA GLY A 8 15.27 27.57 0.47
C GLY A 8 14.08 28.32 -0.14
N ASN A 9 14.37 29.17 -1.12
CA ASN A 9 13.38 29.96 -1.84
C ASN A 9 13.15 29.36 -3.23
N PRO A 10 12.12 28.51 -3.42
CA PRO A 10 11.80 28.00 -4.74
C PRO A 10 11.32 29.13 -5.66
N ASP A 11 11.55 28.98 -6.96
CA ASP A 11 11.13 29.93 -8.00
C ASP A 11 9.60 30.00 -8.17
N ARG A 12 8.88 28.97 -7.69
CA ARG A 12 7.43 28.87 -7.74
C ARG A 12 6.87 27.89 -6.70
N PHE A 13 5.57 27.91 -6.53
CA PHE A 13 4.87 26.89 -5.74
C PHE A 13 4.97 25.50 -6.39
N VAL A 14 5.38 24.51 -5.60
CA VAL A 14 5.51 23.12 -6.03
C VAL A 14 4.21 22.39 -5.72
N LYS A 15 3.59 21.81 -6.75
CA LYS A 15 2.36 21.02 -6.61
C LYS A 15 2.65 19.69 -5.92
N GLN A 16 1.60 19.11 -5.34
CA GLN A 16 1.66 17.77 -4.76
C GLN A 16 2.16 16.76 -5.81
N TYR A 17 3.10 15.92 -5.39
CA TYR A 17 3.76 14.89 -6.22
C TYR A 17 4.58 15.42 -7.41
N GLU A 18 4.62 16.72 -7.64
CA GLU A 18 5.50 17.29 -8.66
C GLU A 18 6.98 17.04 -8.29
N GLY A 19 7.74 16.47 -9.17
CA GLY A 19 9.11 16.04 -8.90
C GLY A 19 9.23 14.65 -8.29
N LEU A 20 8.12 13.89 -8.21
CA LEU A 20 8.11 12.46 -7.89
C LEU A 20 7.74 11.67 -9.16
N THR A 21 8.58 10.72 -9.54
CA THR A 21 8.24 9.76 -10.59
C THR A 21 8.00 8.40 -9.93
N PHE A 22 6.73 8.03 -9.83
CA PHE A 22 6.35 6.74 -9.30
C PHE A 22 6.68 5.62 -10.29
N VAL A 23 7.42 4.62 -9.83
CA VAL A 23 7.72 3.41 -10.57
C VAL A 23 6.85 2.30 -9.99
N LEU A 24 5.88 1.85 -10.79
CA LEU A 24 4.82 0.92 -10.36
C LEU A 24 4.91 -0.46 -11.02
N ASN A 25 6.00 -0.75 -11.72
CA ASN A 25 6.27 -2.03 -12.37
C ASN A 25 7.28 -2.88 -11.59
N THR A 26 7.18 -2.87 -10.27
CA THR A 26 7.92 -3.84 -9.44
C THR A 26 7.39 -5.26 -9.70
N PRO A 27 8.16 -6.33 -9.46
CA PRO A 27 7.69 -7.70 -9.66
C PRO A 27 6.36 -7.99 -8.95
N TYR A 28 6.21 -7.53 -7.71
CA TYR A 28 4.99 -7.70 -6.94
C TYR A 28 3.79 -6.98 -7.58
N GLN A 29 3.95 -5.71 -7.96
CA GLN A 29 2.86 -4.91 -8.55
C GLN A 29 2.46 -5.41 -9.95
N THR A 30 3.42 -5.97 -10.69
CA THR A 30 3.15 -6.60 -11.98
C THR A 30 2.38 -7.91 -11.82
N GLN A 31 2.72 -8.69 -10.80
CA GLN A 31 2.06 -9.96 -10.51
C GLN A 31 0.67 -9.78 -9.87
N TYR A 32 0.53 -8.79 -9.00
CA TYR A 32 -0.68 -8.53 -8.22
C TYR A 32 -1.14 -7.08 -8.39
N PRO A 33 -2.11 -6.82 -9.29
CA PRO A 33 -2.64 -5.48 -9.46
C PRO A 33 -3.29 -4.98 -8.15
N MET A 34 -2.99 -3.75 -7.75
CA MET A 34 -3.58 -3.14 -6.57
C MET A 34 -5.03 -2.72 -6.76
N MET A 35 -5.37 -2.28 -7.97
CA MET A 35 -6.69 -1.76 -8.31
C MET A 35 -7.03 -2.03 -9.77
N PRO A 36 -8.32 -1.98 -10.16
CA PRO A 36 -8.74 -1.99 -11.55
C PRO A 36 -8.12 -0.83 -12.36
N GLU A 37 -7.98 -0.99 -13.67
CA GLU A 37 -7.39 0.02 -14.57
C GLU A 37 -8.17 1.35 -14.59
N GLY A 38 -9.44 1.33 -14.20
CA GLY A 38 -10.27 2.53 -14.14
C GLY A 38 -11.72 2.25 -13.73
N PRO A 39 -12.54 3.31 -13.62
CA PRO A 39 -13.94 3.17 -13.26
C PRO A 39 -14.71 2.26 -14.22
N GLY A 40 -15.39 1.24 -13.68
CA GLY A 40 -16.15 0.26 -14.46
C GLY A 40 -15.33 -0.88 -15.05
N ALA A 41 -14.00 -0.89 -14.84
CA ALA A 41 -13.17 -2.04 -15.21
C ALA A 41 -13.47 -3.27 -14.34
N PRO A 42 -13.12 -4.48 -14.80
CA PRO A 42 -13.32 -5.70 -14.02
C PRO A 42 -12.64 -5.63 -12.65
N THR A 43 -13.28 -6.23 -11.66
CA THR A 43 -12.71 -6.42 -10.32
C THR A 43 -11.40 -7.21 -10.38
N VAL A 44 -10.41 -6.81 -9.59
CA VAL A 44 -9.11 -7.48 -9.51
C VAL A 44 -8.90 -8.13 -8.15
N LYS A 45 -8.24 -9.29 -8.16
CA LYS A 45 -7.78 -9.95 -6.93
C LYS A 45 -6.36 -9.52 -6.62
N CYS A 46 -6.16 -8.95 -5.44
CA CYS A 46 -4.89 -8.47 -4.95
C CYS A 46 -4.07 -9.58 -4.28
N GLY A 47 -2.78 -9.33 -4.05
CA GLY A 47 -1.85 -10.37 -3.55
C GLY A 47 -2.22 -10.98 -2.19
N TRP A 48 -2.81 -10.22 -1.30
CA TRP A 48 -3.29 -10.66 0.01
C TRP A 48 -4.65 -11.36 -0.03
N GLY A 49 -5.23 -11.54 -1.22
CA GLY A 49 -6.47 -12.30 -1.43
C GLY A 49 -7.73 -11.46 -1.45
N TYR A 50 -7.71 -10.21 -1.04
CA TYR A 50 -8.86 -9.32 -1.15
C TYR A 50 -9.11 -8.91 -2.61
N TYR A 51 -10.33 -8.46 -2.89
CA TYR A 51 -10.75 -8.02 -4.21
C TYR A 51 -11.02 -6.52 -4.21
N ASN A 52 -10.46 -5.79 -5.16
CA ASN A 52 -10.75 -4.39 -5.40
C ASN A 52 -11.68 -4.19 -6.58
N SER A 53 -12.69 -3.36 -6.40
CA SER A 53 -13.64 -2.94 -7.43
C SER A 53 -13.65 -1.43 -7.55
N TRP A 54 -13.75 -0.94 -8.78
CA TRP A 54 -13.92 0.49 -9.07
C TRP A 54 -15.21 0.72 -9.83
N PRO A 55 -16.36 0.84 -9.15
CA PRO A 55 -17.64 1.10 -9.80
C PRO A 55 -17.64 2.44 -10.53
N ALA A 56 -18.32 2.50 -11.68
CA ALA A 56 -18.48 3.74 -12.40
C ALA A 56 -19.17 4.81 -11.54
N GLY A 57 -18.59 6.01 -11.49
CA GLY A 57 -19.11 7.13 -10.69
C GLY A 57 -18.60 7.20 -9.26
N THR A 58 -17.76 6.26 -8.80
CA THR A 58 -17.06 6.37 -7.51
C THR A 58 -15.71 7.09 -7.67
N PRO A 59 -15.20 7.76 -6.62
CA PRO A 59 -13.95 8.51 -6.68
C PRO A 59 -12.69 7.62 -6.73
N GLY A 60 -12.81 6.32 -6.44
CA GLY A 60 -11.68 5.38 -6.38
C GLY A 60 -12.13 3.94 -6.33
N ALA A 61 -11.16 3.04 -6.32
CA ALA A 61 -11.35 1.62 -6.08
C ALA A 61 -11.43 1.35 -4.57
N PHE A 62 -12.26 0.38 -4.19
CA PHE A 62 -12.44 -0.04 -2.81
C PHE A 62 -12.48 -1.57 -2.71
N PRO A 63 -12.00 -2.13 -1.58
CA PRO A 63 -12.10 -3.57 -1.36
C PRO A 63 -13.57 -4.01 -1.22
N LEU A 64 -13.86 -5.22 -1.70
CA LEU A 64 -15.15 -5.86 -1.54
C LEU A 64 -15.17 -6.64 -0.22
N HIS A 65 -16.23 -6.44 0.57
CA HIS A 65 -16.41 -7.07 1.88
C HIS A 65 -17.74 -7.81 2.02
N ASP A 66 -18.39 -8.15 0.90
CA ASP A 66 -19.51 -9.07 0.95
C ASP A 66 -19.03 -10.48 1.40
N PRO A 67 -19.93 -11.39 1.84
CA PRO A 67 -19.54 -12.67 2.42
C PRO A 67 -18.68 -13.57 1.52
N GLU A 68 -18.70 -13.35 0.19
CA GLU A 68 -17.92 -14.16 -0.76
C GLU A 68 -16.49 -13.59 -0.95
N HIS A 69 -16.27 -12.31 -0.63
CA HIS A 69 -15.02 -11.61 -0.87
C HIS A 69 -14.26 -11.18 0.40
N LEU A 70 -14.92 -11.25 1.58
CA LEU A 70 -14.29 -10.94 2.86
C LEU A 70 -13.21 -11.98 3.19
N VAL A 71 -11.95 -11.54 3.31
CA VAL A 71 -10.82 -12.46 3.52
C VAL A 71 -10.80 -13.01 4.94
N CYS A 72 -10.94 -12.13 5.94
CA CYS A 72 -10.85 -12.48 7.35
C CYS A 72 -12.15 -12.13 8.10
N PRO A 73 -13.12 -13.03 8.15
CA PRO A 73 -14.39 -12.79 8.81
C PRO A 73 -14.30 -12.83 10.35
N ASP A 74 -13.23 -13.42 10.90
CA ASP A 74 -12.99 -13.58 12.34
C ASP A 74 -11.49 -13.36 12.61
N VAL A 75 -11.15 -12.23 13.23
CA VAL A 75 -9.76 -11.89 13.50
C VAL A 75 -9.12 -12.76 14.58
N ALA A 76 -9.89 -13.30 15.51
CA ALA A 76 -9.37 -14.26 16.50
C ALA A 76 -8.77 -15.52 15.85
N GLU A 77 -9.24 -15.83 14.65
CA GLU A 77 -8.79 -16.98 13.86
C GLU A 77 -8.02 -16.54 12.58
N TRP A 78 -7.48 -15.32 12.53
CA TRP A 78 -6.91 -14.72 11.33
C TRP A 78 -5.87 -15.60 10.62
N LYS A 79 -5.11 -16.41 11.36
CA LYS A 79 -4.09 -17.33 10.82
C LYS A 79 -4.67 -18.40 9.88
N LYS A 80 -5.98 -18.65 9.95
CA LYS A 80 -6.67 -19.58 9.05
C LYS A 80 -6.99 -18.94 7.69
N TYR A 81 -7.16 -17.64 7.68
CA TYR A 81 -7.70 -16.90 6.53
C TYR A 81 -6.63 -16.10 5.80
N VAL A 82 -5.75 -15.46 6.55
CA VAL A 82 -4.77 -14.50 6.01
C VAL A 82 -3.46 -15.19 5.69
N LYS A 83 -3.02 -15.02 4.45
CA LYS A 83 -1.72 -15.50 4.00
C LYS A 83 -1.04 -14.40 3.18
N ALA A 84 0.12 -13.97 3.63
CA ALA A 84 0.94 -13.01 2.89
C ALA A 84 1.39 -13.60 1.53
N PRO A 85 1.39 -12.79 0.47
CA PRO A 85 1.95 -13.20 -0.81
C PRO A 85 3.46 -13.44 -0.69
N ASP A 86 3.94 -14.40 -1.49
CA ASP A 86 5.38 -14.64 -1.61
C ASP A 86 6.04 -13.49 -2.37
N ILE A 87 7.11 -12.96 -1.81
CA ILE A 87 7.91 -11.88 -2.39
C ILE A 87 9.40 -12.27 -2.54
N ASN A 88 9.71 -13.53 -2.62
CA ASN A 88 11.08 -14.02 -2.83
C ASN A 88 11.54 -13.83 -4.30
N TYR A 89 11.56 -12.56 -4.73
CA TYR A 89 11.99 -12.19 -6.08
C TYR A 89 13.52 -12.17 -6.19
N THR A 90 14.01 -12.63 -7.33
CA THR A 90 15.43 -12.61 -7.69
C THR A 90 15.81 -11.30 -8.41
N SER A 91 17.09 -11.05 -8.59
CA SER A 91 17.56 -9.90 -9.38
C SER A 91 17.03 -9.89 -10.82
N GLU A 92 16.75 -11.06 -11.41
CA GLU A 92 16.21 -11.16 -12.78
C GLU A 92 14.77 -10.67 -12.82
N ASP A 93 13.96 -10.96 -11.78
CA ASP A 93 12.57 -10.50 -11.69
C ASP A 93 12.47 -8.96 -11.61
N TRP A 94 13.51 -8.30 -11.07
CA TRP A 94 13.58 -6.84 -10.95
C TRP A 94 14.10 -6.11 -12.19
N LYS A 95 14.52 -6.82 -13.22
CA LYS A 95 15.21 -6.25 -14.38
C LYS A 95 14.39 -5.19 -15.12
N GLU A 96 13.11 -5.46 -15.39
CA GLU A 96 12.22 -4.50 -16.06
C GLU A 96 12.04 -3.22 -15.23
N CYS A 97 11.87 -3.35 -13.91
CA CYS A 97 11.81 -2.22 -12.99
C CYS A 97 13.12 -1.42 -13.01
N GLN A 98 14.26 -2.08 -12.99
CA GLN A 98 15.58 -1.44 -13.05
C GLN A 98 15.82 -0.71 -14.38
N GLU A 99 15.37 -1.27 -15.51
CA GLU A 99 15.40 -0.60 -16.82
C GLU A 99 14.54 0.67 -16.82
N THR A 100 13.34 0.61 -16.23
CA THR A 100 12.48 1.79 -16.05
C THR A 100 13.18 2.86 -15.22
N VAL A 101 13.75 2.50 -14.07
CA VAL A 101 14.49 3.42 -13.20
C VAL A 101 15.70 4.03 -13.89
N ALA A 102 16.42 3.25 -14.68
CA ALA A 102 17.60 3.73 -15.43
C ALA A 102 17.26 4.79 -16.50
N GLY A 103 16.02 4.82 -16.98
CA GLY A 103 15.51 5.81 -17.92
C GLY A 103 15.11 7.16 -17.28
N ILE A 104 15.08 7.24 -15.93
CA ILE A 104 14.63 8.45 -15.22
C ILE A 104 15.82 9.38 -14.94
N ASP A 105 15.71 10.65 -15.36
CA ASP A 105 16.70 11.68 -15.00
C ASP A 105 16.49 12.13 -13.55
N ARG A 106 17.35 11.66 -12.65
CA ARG A 106 17.31 12.00 -11.22
C ARG A 106 17.71 13.45 -10.89
N ASN A 107 18.17 14.23 -11.88
CA ASN A 107 18.37 15.68 -11.69
C ASN A 107 17.04 16.44 -11.82
N GLU A 108 16.09 15.90 -12.57
CA GLU A 108 14.78 16.51 -12.81
C GLU A 108 13.71 16.01 -11.83
N THR A 109 13.77 14.73 -11.41
CA THR A 109 12.74 14.10 -10.58
C THR A 109 13.35 13.05 -9.65
N MET A 110 12.62 12.71 -8.58
CA MET A 110 13.00 11.67 -7.64
C MET A 110 12.30 10.35 -8.01
N VAL A 111 13.09 9.29 -8.15
CA VAL A 111 12.56 7.93 -8.31
C VAL A 111 11.83 7.54 -7.04
N THR A 112 10.53 7.29 -7.15
CA THR A 112 9.66 7.04 -6.03
C THR A 112 9.09 5.62 -6.08
N ALA A 113 9.34 4.86 -5.04
CA ALA A 113 8.65 3.60 -4.80
C ALA A 113 7.34 3.86 -4.03
N MET A 114 6.29 3.12 -4.35
CA MET A 114 5.03 3.16 -3.61
C MET A 114 4.85 1.88 -2.81
N VAL A 115 4.65 2.02 -1.51
CA VAL A 115 4.22 0.96 -0.60
C VAL A 115 2.80 1.30 -0.14
N ALA A 116 1.84 0.53 -0.61
CA ALA A 116 0.41 0.70 -0.32
C ALA A 116 -0.33 -0.63 -0.62
N PRO A 117 -1.45 -0.90 0.08
CA PRO A 117 -1.91 -0.19 1.26
C PRO A 117 -0.94 -0.34 2.43
N GLY A 118 -0.96 0.61 3.39
CA GLY A 118 -0.18 0.50 4.62
C GLY A 118 -0.82 -0.46 5.62
N VAL A 119 -0.21 -0.58 6.80
CA VAL A 119 -0.58 -1.62 7.79
C VAL A 119 -2.03 -1.51 8.25
N PHE A 120 -2.50 -0.30 8.57
CA PHE A 120 -3.88 -0.10 9.00
C PHE A 120 -4.87 -0.35 7.85
N GLU A 121 -4.60 0.20 6.68
CA GLU A 121 -5.42 -0.07 5.49
C GLU A 121 -5.48 -1.56 5.17
N MET A 122 -4.36 -2.28 5.26
CA MET A 122 -4.32 -3.72 5.04
C MET A 122 -5.21 -4.46 6.04
N CYS A 123 -5.20 -4.09 7.33
CA CYS A 123 -6.08 -4.70 8.32
C CYS A 123 -7.55 -4.57 7.91
N HIS A 124 -8.00 -3.38 7.53
CA HIS A 124 -9.40 -3.19 7.15
C HIS A 124 -9.74 -3.68 5.73
N TYR A 125 -8.75 -3.85 4.83
CA TYR A 125 -8.97 -4.52 3.56
C TYR A 125 -9.21 -6.02 3.74
N LEU A 126 -8.59 -6.62 4.74
CA LEU A 126 -8.75 -8.04 5.07
C LEU A 126 -10.00 -8.31 5.91
N CYS A 127 -10.28 -7.47 6.92
CA CYS A 127 -11.28 -7.71 7.97
C CYS A 127 -12.56 -6.85 7.84
N GLU A 128 -12.65 -5.93 6.86
CA GLU A 128 -13.64 -4.85 6.77
C GLU A 128 -13.41 -3.76 7.84
N ILE A 129 -13.69 -2.50 7.50
CA ILE A 129 -13.31 -1.36 8.36
C ILE A 129 -14.05 -1.31 9.70
N GLN A 130 -15.35 -1.58 9.72
CA GLN A 130 -16.13 -1.56 10.96
C GLN A 130 -15.67 -2.67 11.90
N ASN A 131 -15.45 -3.87 11.37
CA ASN A 131 -14.95 -5.00 12.15
C ASN A 131 -13.54 -4.74 12.67
N THR A 132 -12.66 -4.18 11.85
CA THR A 132 -11.31 -3.79 12.27
C THR A 132 -11.35 -2.83 13.45
N MET A 133 -12.18 -1.79 13.39
CA MET A 133 -12.34 -0.82 14.47
C MET A 133 -12.88 -1.44 15.76
N ILE A 134 -13.82 -2.36 15.67
CA ILE A 134 -14.36 -3.10 16.81
C ILE A 134 -13.30 -4.03 17.40
N ASN A 135 -12.58 -4.74 16.57
CA ASN A 135 -11.58 -5.73 16.96
C ASN A 135 -10.36 -5.12 17.68
N PHE A 136 -10.05 -3.84 17.47
CA PHE A 136 -9.04 -3.14 18.29
C PHE A 136 -9.40 -3.14 19.79
N TYR A 137 -10.69 -3.22 20.14
CA TYR A 137 -11.19 -3.27 21.52
C TYR A 137 -11.55 -4.67 21.98
N GLU A 138 -12.12 -5.49 21.12
CA GLU A 138 -12.65 -6.81 21.50
C GLU A 138 -11.60 -7.92 21.37
N GLU A 139 -10.69 -7.81 20.38
CA GLU A 139 -9.66 -8.81 20.08
C GLU A 139 -8.26 -8.17 19.93
N PRO A 140 -7.79 -7.36 20.90
CA PRO A 140 -6.57 -6.57 20.77
C PRO A 140 -5.31 -7.43 20.52
N GLU A 141 -5.20 -8.60 21.15
CA GLU A 141 -4.06 -9.50 20.98
C GLU A 141 -4.01 -10.06 19.55
N ALA A 142 -5.14 -10.48 19.00
CA ALA A 142 -5.23 -10.99 17.62
C ALA A 142 -4.93 -9.88 16.59
N MET A 143 -5.45 -8.67 16.84
CA MET A 143 -5.14 -7.51 16.00
C MET A 143 -3.65 -7.18 16.03
N HIS A 144 -3.02 -7.21 17.21
CA HIS A 144 -1.58 -6.97 17.36
C HIS A 144 -0.75 -7.99 16.58
N GLU A 145 -1.08 -9.28 16.69
CA GLU A 145 -0.41 -10.34 15.94
C GLU A 145 -0.58 -10.17 14.42
N LEU A 146 -1.76 -9.77 13.95
CA LEU A 146 -2.03 -9.51 12.53
C LEU A 146 -1.21 -8.32 12.04
N ILE A 147 -1.15 -7.23 12.81
CA ILE A 147 -0.35 -6.03 12.51
C ILE A 147 1.12 -6.40 12.41
N GLU A 148 1.66 -7.15 13.36
CA GLU A 148 3.06 -7.62 13.33
C GLU A 148 3.32 -8.46 12.06
N TYR A 149 2.43 -9.37 11.72
CA TYR A 149 2.56 -10.21 10.53
C TYR A 149 2.59 -9.41 9.21
N ILE A 150 1.72 -8.40 9.09
CA ILE A 150 1.70 -7.48 7.94
C ILE A 150 2.99 -6.65 7.92
N THR A 151 3.39 -6.09 9.06
CA THR A 151 4.60 -5.27 9.21
C THR A 151 5.86 -6.04 8.82
N GLU A 152 6.00 -7.29 9.26
CA GLU A 152 7.13 -8.13 8.87
C GLU A 152 7.22 -8.34 7.34
N TRP A 153 6.07 -8.50 6.69
CA TRP A 153 6.02 -8.62 5.24
C TRP A 153 6.40 -7.30 4.56
N GLU A 154 5.85 -6.17 5.02
CA GLU A 154 6.18 -4.85 4.46
C GLU A 154 7.66 -4.51 4.62
N LEU A 155 8.28 -4.84 5.75
CA LEU A 155 9.72 -4.64 5.97
C LEU A 155 10.56 -5.44 4.97
N LYS A 156 10.21 -6.71 4.73
CA LYS A 156 10.89 -7.55 3.73
C LYS A 156 10.70 -6.99 2.32
N TRP A 157 9.51 -6.48 2.01
CA TRP A 157 9.21 -5.85 0.74
C TRP A 157 10.00 -4.54 0.55
N ALA A 158 10.04 -3.68 1.57
CA ALA A 158 10.83 -2.46 1.56
C ALA A 158 12.34 -2.74 1.39
N GLU A 159 12.85 -3.80 2.02
CA GLU A 159 14.24 -4.23 1.85
C GLU A 159 14.56 -4.61 0.38
N GLN A 160 13.66 -5.32 -0.30
CA GLN A 160 13.83 -5.65 -1.72
C GLN A 160 13.77 -4.39 -2.60
N ILE A 161 12.80 -3.50 -2.36
CA ILE A 161 12.71 -2.21 -3.04
C ILE A 161 14.04 -1.44 -2.89
N CYS A 162 14.57 -1.31 -1.69
CA CYS A 162 15.82 -0.61 -1.44
C CYS A 162 17.02 -1.30 -2.10
N THR A 163 17.02 -2.63 -2.14
CA THR A 163 18.13 -3.42 -2.70
C THR A 163 18.17 -3.33 -4.22
N TYR A 164 17.04 -3.53 -4.89
CA TYR A 164 16.98 -3.73 -6.33
C TYR A 164 16.58 -2.47 -7.10
N MET A 165 15.56 -1.75 -6.65
CA MET A 165 15.07 -0.53 -7.29
C MET A 165 15.91 0.70 -6.92
N LYS A 166 16.39 0.79 -5.69
CA LYS A 166 17.19 1.90 -5.14
C LYS A 166 16.50 3.26 -5.36
N PRO A 167 15.28 3.45 -4.84
CA PRO A 167 14.55 4.68 -4.99
C PRO A 167 15.19 5.84 -4.23
N ASP A 168 14.87 7.08 -4.61
CA ASP A 168 15.22 8.29 -3.84
C ASP A 168 14.21 8.53 -2.71
N VAL A 169 12.96 8.04 -2.90
CA VAL A 169 11.85 8.19 -1.97
C VAL A 169 11.05 6.88 -1.89
N ILE A 170 10.69 6.46 -0.68
CA ILE A 170 9.62 5.52 -0.45
C ILE A 170 8.39 6.31 -0.02
N PHE A 171 7.33 6.22 -0.80
CA PHE A 171 6.03 6.78 -0.47
C PHE A 171 5.19 5.65 0.18
N HIS A 172 5.11 5.67 1.51
CA HIS A 172 4.26 4.76 2.27
C HIS A 172 2.90 5.42 2.47
N HIS A 173 1.86 4.76 1.97
CA HIS A 173 0.48 5.26 2.06
C HIS A 173 -0.31 4.43 3.06
N ASP A 174 -0.93 5.11 4.02
CA ASP A 174 -1.84 4.51 4.99
C ASP A 174 -2.87 5.55 5.45
N ASP A 175 -4.14 5.22 5.43
CA ASP A 175 -5.23 6.13 5.74
C ASP A 175 -5.77 5.92 7.18
N TRP A 176 -5.22 6.66 8.14
CA TRP A 176 -5.58 6.56 9.57
C TRP A 176 -6.76 7.44 9.97
N GLY A 177 -7.40 8.10 9.04
CA GLY A 177 -8.47 9.02 9.37
C GLY A 177 -9.08 9.76 8.19
N THR A 178 -9.93 10.69 8.53
CA THR A 178 -10.57 11.62 7.61
C THR A 178 -9.97 13.03 7.77
N GLN A 179 -10.43 13.99 6.95
CA GLN A 179 -10.05 15.39 7.11
C GLN A 179 -10.50 16.01 8.44
N LYS A 180 -11.31 15.32 9.24
CA LYS A 180 -11.89 15.84 10.49
C LYS A 180 -11.41 15.11 11.75
N SER A 181 -11.13 13.81 11.64
CA SER A 181 -10.77 12.96 12.79
C SER A 181 -10.00 11.73 12.37
N THR A 182 -9.18 11.23 13.27
CA THR A 182 -8.57 9.90 13.16
C THR A 182 -9.63 8.81 13.37
N PHE A 183 -9.39 7.61 12.83
CA PHE A 183 -10.21 6.43 13.06
C PHE A 183 -9.95 5.81 14.43
N ILE A 184 -8.72 5.88 14.89
CA ILE A 184 -8.27 5.35 16.19
C ILE A 184 -7.73 6.46 17.08
N SER A 185 -7.74 6.26 18.41
CA SER A 185 -7.15 7.19 19.35
C SER A 185 -5.62 7.15 19.28
N VAL A 186 -4.96 8.21 19.78
CA VAL A 186 -3.48 8.25 19.87
C VAL A 186 -2.94 7.12 20.73
N ASP A 187 -3.69 6.74 21.78
CA ASP A 187 -3.26 5.66 22.68
C ASP A 187 -3.36 4.25 22.05
N MET A 188 -4.11 4.13 20.95
CA MET A 188 -4.26 2.87 20.21
C MET A 188 -3.32 2.79 18.99
N PHE A 189 -2.74 3.91 18.60
CA PHE A 189 -1.76 4.01 17.53
C PHE A 189 -0.37 3.65 18.03
#